data_f0e77e0b9760300c6f518c93df2e45af
#
_entry.id   f0e77e0b9760300c6f518c93df2e45af
#
_cell.length_a   1.000
_cell.length_b   1.000
_cell.length_c   1.000
_cell.angle_alpha   90.00
_cell.angle_beta   90.00
_cell.angle_gamma   90.00
#
_symmetry.space_group_name_H-M   'P 1'
#
loop_
_entity.id
_entity.type
_entity.pdbx_description
1 polymer ?
#
loop_
_entity_poly.entity_id
_entity_poly.type
_entity_poly.pdbx_seq_one_letter_code
_entity_poly.pdbx_strand_id
1 'polypeptide(L)'
;MKMAILPLLMGLAIHGSVFAYDFFYWDHGTTGHESALYGAELSEKPLILYFHVQKCRWCEELNDSYLAKEEVEDFLLEMYKVEINPERGEDEIALTSEYGIKRYPAFLVSIPGFEVEPQRVHPFAKDQAMSVEEFLQTIKERIAHIYSAKAYKFFKSNDYETSLKYYQLALDSDPENLYVLHAMGIIHERIGIEKRNLESFLDAEEKFIEALEIDPTHKDSQAALENVQKNIKILKEN
;
A
#
# COMPACT_ATOMS: atom_id res chain seq x y z
N MET A 1 53.00 -46.12 -2.38
CA MET A 1 52.24 -45.07 -1.61
C MET A 1 52.09 -43.86 -2.50
N LYS A 2 50.93 -43.67 -3.13
CA LYS A 2 50.62 -42.48 -3.96
C LYS A 2 49.69 -41.61 -3.11
N MET A 3 50.18 -40.44 -2.65
CA MET A 3 49.37 -39.45 -2.02
C MET A 3 48.57 -38.70 -3.10
N ALA A 4 47.26 -38.75 -3.02
CA ALA A 4 46.36 -37.94 -3.85
C ALA A 4 46.16 -36.59 -3.16
N ILE A 5 46.51 -35.52 -3.85
CA ILE A 5 46.28 -34.13 -3.43
C ILE A 5 44.86 -33.76 -3.92
N LEU A 6 43.96 -33.51 -2.95
CA LEU A 6 42.60 -33.01 -3.22
C LEU A 6 42.67 -31.49 -3.40
N PRO A 7 42.13 -30.91 -4.49
CA PRO A 7 42.09 -29.46 -4.62
C PRO A 7 41.00 -28.87 -3.70
N LEU A 8 41.40 -27.97 -2.82
CA LEU A 8 40.52 -27.17 -2.00
C LEU A 8 39.81 -26.14 -2.88
N LEU A 9 38.54 -26.40 -3.20
CA LEU A 9 37.67 -25.39 -3.83
C LEU A 9 37.34 -24.31 -2.80
N MET A 10 38.06 -23.21 -2.87
CA MET A 10 37.73 -21.97 -2.18
C MET A 10 36.49 -21.36 -2.87
N GLY A 11 35.30 -21.65 -2.31
CA GLY A 11 34.08 -20.95 -2.68
C GLY A 11 34.19 -19.48 -2.24
N LEU A 12 34.33 -18.56 -3.19
CA LEU A 12 34.11 -17.15 -2.93
C LEU A 12 32.62 -16.96 -2.58
N ALA A 13 32.34 -16.89 -1.28
CA ALA A 13 31.07 -16.33 -0.83
C ALA A 13 31.08 -14.83 -1.13
N ILE A 14 30.39 -14.44 -2.19
CA ILE A 14 30.08 -13.03 -2.45
C ILE A 14 29.07 -12.63 -1.37
N HIS A 15 29.60 -12.08 -0.27
CA HIS A 15 28.76 -11.38 0.70
C HIS A 15 28.38 -10.04 0.07
N GLY A 16 27.29 -10.06 -0.71
CA GLY A 16 26.58 -8.84 -1.04
C GLY A 16 26.07 -8.25 0.28
N SER A 17 26.67 -7.17 0.72
CA SER A 17 26.12 -6.36 1.81
C SER A 17 24.77 -5.83 1.29
N VAL A 18 23.68 -6.47 1.69
CA VAL A 18 22.36 -5.87 1.59
C VAL A 18 22.41 -4.69 2.56
N PHE A 19 22.61 -3.49 2.03
CA PHE A 19 22.44 -2.29 2.84
C PHE A 19 21.00 -2.27 3.28
N ALA A 20 20.77 -2.42 4.59
CA ALA A 20 19.44 -2.25 5.16
C ALA A 20 19.01 -0.80 4.90
N TYR A 21 17.84 -0.63 4.27
CA TYR A 21 17.26 0.70 4.09
C TYR A 21 16.96 1.31 5.46
N ASP A 22 17.43 2.55 5.67
CA ASP A 22 17.18 3.27 6.93
C ASP A 22 15.86 4.05 6.82
N PHE A 23 14.82 3.47 7.36
CA PHE A 23 13.49 4.06 7.34
C PHE A 23 13.31 5.31 8.25
N PHE A 24 14.31 5.67 9.06
CA PHE A 24 14.25 6.89 9.89
C PHE A 24 14.41 8.17 9.08
N TYR A 25 15.16 8.12 7.97
CA TYR A 25 15.50 9.30 7.21
C TYR A 25 14.76 9.35 5.88
N TRP A 26 14.59 10.57 5.38
CA TRP A 26 14.19 10.80 4.01
C TRP A 26 15.41 10.66 3.10
N ASP A 27 15.26 9.90 2.03
CA ASP A 27 16.22 9.95 0.93
C ASP A 27 16.07 11.24 0.14
N HIS A 28 17.09 11.59 -0.63
CA HIS A 28 17.12 12.89 -1.29
C HIS A 28 17.49 12.77 -2.77
N GLY A 29 16.79 13.56 -3.61
CA GLY A 29 17.10 13.72 -5.02
C GLY A 29 16.95 12.44 -5.85
N THR A 30 17.52 12.43 -7.03
CA THR A 30 17.39 11.32 -8.00
C THR A 30 18.04 10.03 -7.51
N THR A 31 19.22 10.08 -6.92
CA THR A 31 19.90 8.88 -6.39
C THR A 31 19.09 8.24 -5.25
N GLY A 32 18.56 9.06 -4.34
CA GLY A 32 17.65 8.59 -3.29
C GLY A 32 16.38 8.00 -3.85
N HIS A 33 15.82 8.64 -4.89
CA HIS A 33 14.65 8.15 -5.58
C HIS A 33 14.87 6.76 -6.21
N GLU A 34 15.97 6.56 -6.94
CA GLU A 34 16.31 5.28 -7.57
C GLU A 34 16.44 4.17 -6.53
N SER A 35 17.13 4.44 -5.41
CA SER A 35 17.31 3.48 -4.32
C SER A 35 15.98 3.12 -3.65
N ALA A 36 15.18 4.12 -3.29
CA ALA A 36 13.89 3.91 -2.65
C ALA A 36 12.87 3.24 -3.58
N LEU A 37 12.86 3.62 -4.87
CA LEU A 37 12.01 3.00 -5.89
C LEU A 37 12.31 1.50 -6.00
N TYR A 38 13.58 1.13 -6.14
CA TYR A 38 14.01 -0.27 -6.23
C TYR A 38 13.66 -1.06 -4.98
N GLY A 39 13.91 -0.50 -3.79
CA GLY A 39 13.59 -1.15 -2.52
C GLY A 39 12.09 -1.32 -2.33
N ALA A 40 11.30 -0.31 -2.65
CA ALA A 40 9.84 -0.34 -2.56
C ALA A 40 9.22 -1.35 -3.53
N GLU A 41 9.72 -1.42 -4.77
CA GLU A 41 9.27 -2.40 -5.76
C GLU A 41 9.57 -3.83 -5.33
N LEU A 42 10.80 -4.09 -4.85
CA LEU A 42 11.23 -5.42 -4.42
C LEU A 42 10.45 -5.92 -3.19
N SER A 43 10.11 -5.03 -2.29
CA SER A 43 9.40 -5.36 -1.04
C SER A 43 7.88 -5.20 -1.13
N GLU A 44 7.35 -4.71 -2.25
CA GLU A 44 5.94 -4.36 -2.45
C GLU A 44 5.42 -3.37 -1.38
N LYS A 45 6.31 -2.47 -0.89
CA LYS A 45 5.99 -1.47 0.15
C LYS A 45 5.65 -0.11 -0.44
N PRO A 46 4.90 0.73 0.31
CA PRO A 46 4.64 2.10 -0.10
C PRO A 46 5.91 2.94 -0.24
N LEU A 47 5.91 3.80 -1.25
CA LEU A 47 6.89 4.85 -1.52
C LEU A 47 6.19 6.20 -1.44
N ILE A 48 6.68 7.06 -0.57
CA ILE A 48 6.26 8.44 -0.43
C ILE A 48 7.21 9.33 -1.22
N LEU A 49 6.66 10.18 -2.09
CA LEU A 49 7.40 11.15 -2.86
C LEU A 49 6.95 12.57 -2.45
N TYR A 50 7.87 13.35 -1.91
CA TYR A 50 7.62 14.71 -1.50
C TYR A 50 8.42 15.69 -2.36
N PHE A 51 7.71 16.44 -3.19
CA PHE A 51 8.29 17.47 -4.05
C PHE A 51 8.10 18.83 -3.40
N HIS A 52 9.21 19.55 -3.22
CA HIS A 52 9.22 20.86 -2.60
C HIS A 52 10.23 21.82 -3.28
N VAL A 53 10.16 23.09 -2.97
CA VAL A 53 11.13 24.13 -3.41
C VAL A 53 11.48 25.04 -2.24
N GLN A 54 12.58 25.80 -2.39
CA GLN A 54 12.96 26.80 -1.40
C GLN A 54 11.94 27.93 -1.33
N LYS A 55 11.85 28.61 -0.16
CA LYS A 55 10.95 29.74 0.08
C LYS A 55 9.49 29.45 -0.29
N CYS A 56 9.05 28.24 -0.06
CA CYS A 56 7.70 27.75 -0.32
C CYS A 56 6.91 27.70 0.99
N ARG A 57 6.09 28.70 1.26
CA ARG A 57 5.26 28.78 2.49
C ARG A 57 4.46 27.51 2.75
N TRP A 58 3.83 26.93 1.72
CA TRP A 58 3.03 25.72 1.86
C TRP A 58 3.87 24.47 2.08
N CYS A 59 5.16 24.47 1.64
CA CYS A 59 6.09 23.40 1.95
C CYS A 59 6.53 23.45 3.42
N GLU A 60 6.80 24.65 3.94
CA GLU A 60 7.07 24.88 5.37
C GLU A 60 5.87 24.46 6.21
N GLU A 61 4.65 24.87 5.81
CA GLU A 61 3.41 24.47 6.49
C GLU A 61 3.22 22.94 6.49
N LEU A 62 3.49 22.24 5.38
CA LEU A 62 3.41 20.79 5.31
C LEU A 62 4.41 20.12 6.27
N ASN A 63 5.64 20.62 6.30
CA ASN A 63 6.67 20.09 7.20
C ASN A 63 6.27 20.30 8.67
N ASP A 64 5.93 21.52 9.06
CA ASP A 64 5.74 21.89 10.47
C ASP A 64 4.42 21.37 11.04
N SER A 65 3.37 21.40 10.21
CA SER A 65 2.01 21.07 10.67
C SER A 65 1.64 19.60 10.50
N TYR A 66 2.36 18.85 9.66
CA TYR A 66 2.07 17.44 9.38
C TYR A 66 3.31 16.55 9.52
N LEU A 67 4.33 16.71 8.68
CA LEU A 67 5.44 15.77 8.59
C LEU A 67 6.30 15.70 9.87
N ALA A 68 6.38 16.78 10.64
CA ALA A 68 7.07 16.83 11.94
C ALA A 68 6.19 16.37 13.12
N LYS A 69 5.01 15.81 12.89
CA LYS A 69 4.18 15.23 13.95
C LYS A 69 4.59 13.79 14.23
N GLU A 70 4.76 13.45 15.51
CA GLU A 70 5.21 12.13 15.95
C GLU A 70 4.37 11.02 15.34
N GLU A 71 3.04 11.16 15.33
CA GLU A 71 2.14 10.18 14.74
C GLU A 71 2.31 10.00 13.22
N VAL A 72 2.74 11.05 12.50
CA VAL A 72 3.01 10.99 11.06
C VAL A 72 4.40 10.39 10.82
N GLU A 73 5.39 10.79 11.59
CA GLU A 73 6.73 10.22 11.52
C GLU A 73 6.69 8.72 11.78
N ASP A 74 6.04 8.29 12.87
CA ASP A 74 5.88 6.89 13.24
C ASP A 74 5.17 6.08 12.14
N PHE A 75 4.10 6.62 11.58
CA PHE A 75 3.38 5.96 10.49
C PHE A 75 4.25 5.81 9.23
N LEU A 76 5.08 6.80 8.92
CA LEU A 76 5.96 6.78 7.75
C LEU A 76 7.24 5.94 7.94
N LEU A 77 7.57 5.47 9.17
CA LEU A 77 8.76 4.64 9.43
C LEU A 77 8.75 3.30 8.65
N GLU A 78 7.57 2.77 8.34
CA GLU A 78 7.43 1.51 7.60
C GLU A 78 7.54 1.68 6.07
N MET A 79 7.74 2.91 5.57
CA MET A 79 7.64 3.27 4.16
C MET A 79 8.95 3.82 3.62
N TYR A 80 9.19 3.57 2.34
CA TYR A 80 10.21 4.29 1.60
C TYR A 80 9.77 5.73 1.40
N LYS A 81 10.69 6.69 1.54
CA LYS A 81 10.34 8.11 1.43
C LYS A 81 11.48 8.93 0.86
N VAL A 82 11.14 9.78 -0.11
CA VAL A 82 12.11 10.59 -0.85
C VAL A 82 11.62 12.02 -0.95
N GLU A 83 12.49 12.98 -0.63
CA GLU A 83 12.28 14.38 -0.94
C GLU A 83 13.02 14.79 -2.21
N ILE A 84 12.35 15.53 -3.07
CA ILE A 84 12.84 15.95 -4.38
C ILE A 84 12.68 17.47 -4.48
N ASN A 85 13.80 18.14 -4.76
CA ASN A 85 13.82 19.60 -4.94
C ASN A 85 14.40 19.94 -6.31
N PRO A 86 13.58 20.37 -7.30
CA PRO A 86 14.04 20.69 -8.65
C PRO A 86 15.02 21.87 -8.72
N GLU A 87 15.19 22.64 -7.65
CA GLU A 87 16.21 23.69 -7.61
C GLU A 87 17.63 23.17 -7.39
N ARG A 88 17.80 21.85 -7.11
CA ARG A 88 19.10 21.22 -6.90
C ARG A 88 19.81 20.86 -8.22
N GLY A 89 19.10 20.65 -9.33
CA GLY A 89 19.73 20.33 -10.60
C GLY A 89 18.80 19.87 -11.71
N GLU A 90 19.38 19.59 -12.87
CA GLU A 90 18.62 19.18 -14.07
C GLU A 90 17.95 17.80 -13.88
N ASP A 91 18.58 16.91 -13.14
CA ASP A 91 18.06 15.56 -12.89
C ASP A 91 16.78 15.61 -12.04
N GLU A 92 16.74 16.46 -11.02
CA GLU A 92 15.53 16.66 -10.21
C GLU A 92 14.43 17.41 -10.98
N ILE A 93 14.79 18.31 -11.91
CA ILE A 93 13.84 18.94 -12.84
C ILE A 93 13.22 17.88 -13.75
N ALA A 94 14.03 16.97 -14.31
CA ALA A 94 13.55 15.89 -15.16
C ALA A 94 12.60 14.97 -14.40
N LEU A 95 12.99 14.53 -13.20
CA LEU A 95 12.16 13.68 -12.33
C LEU A 95 10.84 14.36 -11.94
N THR A 96 10.90 15.66 -11.59
CA THR A 96 9.71 16.47 -11.30
C THR A 96 8.73 16.52 -12.49
N SER A 97 9.29 16.61 -13.71
CA SER A 97 8.52 16.63 -14.94
C SER A 97 7.91 15.26 -15.27
N GLU A 98 8.63 14.17 -15.00
CA GLU A 98 8.16 12.79 -15.16
C GLU A 98 6.92 12.53 -14.30
N TYR A 99 6.92 12.99 -13.04
CA TYR A 99 5.75 12.90 -12.15
C TYR A 99 4.68 13.97 -12.42
N GLY A 100 4.84 14.79 -13.44
CA GLY A 100 3.88 15.81 -13.82
C GLY A 100 3.63 16.87 -12.75
N ILE A 101 4.63 17.19 -11.92
CA ILE A 101 4.51 18.14 -10.83
C ILE A 101 4.58 19.57 -11.37
N LYS A 102 3.53 20.34 -11.10
CA LYS A 102 3.38 21.74 -11.55
C LYS A 102 3.24 22.74 -10.42
N ARG A 103 3.01 22.27 -9.19
CA ARG A 103 2.79 23.10 -8.00
C ARG A 103 3.40 22.41 -6.78
N TYR A 104 3.88 23.20 -5.83
CA TYR A 104 4.52 22.74 -4.61
C TYR A 104 3.74 23.22 -3.38
N PRO A 105 3.75 22.44 -2.30
CA PRO A 105 4.26 21.08 -2.22
C PRO A 105 3.45 20.10 -3.06
N ALA A 106 4.06 18.99 -3.46
CA ALA A 106 3.33 17.83 -3.96
C ALA A 106 3.74 16.60 -3.15
N PHE A 107 2.75 15.93 -2.60
CA PHE A 107 2.94 14.73 -1.79
C PHE A 107 2.20 13.58 -2.47
N LEU A 108 2.96 12.55 -2.85
CA LEU A 108 2.44 11.41 -3.58
C LEU A 108 2.68 10.12 -2.81
N VAL A 109 1.72 9.22 -2.92
CA VAL A 109 1.80 7.83 -2.44
C VAL A 109 1.83 6.91 -3.65
N SER A 110 2.80 6.00 -3.70
CA SER A 110 2.96 5.01 -4.76
C SER A 110 3.28 3.65 -4.17
N ILE A 111 3.01 2.58 -4.90
CA ILE A 111 3.60 1.26 -4.68
C ILE A 111 4.16 0.83 -6.03
N PRO A 112 5.48 0.93 -6.22
CA PRO A 112 6.12 0.63 -7.50
C PRO A 112 5.83 -0.80 -7.96
N GLY A 113 5.78 -1.01 -9.28
CA GLY A 113 5.48 -2.33 -9.86
C GLY A 113 3.98 -2.72 -9.87
N PHE A 114 3.07 -1.89 -9.33
CA PHE A 114 1.63 -2.22 -9.27
C PHE A 114 0.80 -1.70 -10.45
N GLU A 115 1.40 -0.98 -11.39
CA GLU A 115 0.70 -0.38 -12.56
C GLU A 115 -0.50 0.50 -12.14
N VAL A 116 -0.37 1.17 -11.02
CA VAL A 116 -1.30 2.18 -10.50
C VAL A 116 -0.56 3.50 -10.43
N GLU A 117 -1.15 4.54 -11.00
CA GLU A 117 -0.54 5.88 -10.96
C GLU A 117 -0.35 6.35 -9.52
N PRO A 118 0.76 7.07 -9.23
CA PRO A 118 1.00 7.64 -7.92
C PRO A 118 -0.17 8.52 -7.45
N GLN A 119 -0.65 8.25 -6.24
CA GLN A 119 -1.83 8.90 -5.68
C GLN A 119 -1.44 10.20 -4.96
N ARG A 120 -2.04 11.32 -5.34
CA ARG A 120 -1.75 12.62 -4.74
C ARG A 120 -2.54 12.83 -3.45
N VAL A 121 -1.85 13.32 -2.42
CA VAL A 121 -2.45 13.80 -1.18
C VAL A 121 -2.37 15.33 -1.15
N HIS A 122 -3.49 15.99 -0.88
CA HIS A 122 -3.62 17.45 -0.85
C HIS A 122 -4.05 17.89 0.55
N PRO A 123 -3.11 18.17 1.48
CA PRO A 123 -3.47 18.56 2.85
C PRO A 123 -4.09 19.95 2.94
N PHE A 124 -3.91 20.76 1.91
CA PHE A 124 -4.43 22.14 1.84
C PHE A 124 -5.57 22.22 0.82
N ALA A 125 -6.80 21.94 1.24
CA ALA A 125 -7.99 22.18 0.43
C ALA A 125 -8.30 23.67 0.33
N LYS A 126 -9.09 24.08 -0.66
CA LYS A 126 -9.31 25.50 -1.01
C LYS A 126 -9.76 26.39 0.15
N ASP A 127 -10.44 25.83 1.15
CA ASP A 127 -11.07 26.62 2.23
C ASP A 127 -10.73 26.13 3.64
N GLN A 128 -10.08 24.96 3.78
CA GLN A 128 -9.72 24.39 5.08
C GLN A 128 -8.54 23.43 4.96
N ALA A 129 -7.53 23.60 5.84
CA ALA A 129 -6.47 22.60 6.00
C ALA A 129 -7.05 21.34 6.68
N MET A 130 -6.57 20.17 6.29
CA MET A 130 -6.89 18.91 6.97
C MET A 130 -6.37 18.94 8.40
N SER A 131 -7.00 18.20 9.31
CA SER A 131 -6.35 17.81 10.55
C SER A 131 -5.22 16.80 10.27
N VAL A 132 -4.34 16.58 11.23
CA VAL A 132 -3.28 15.56 11.11
C VAL A 132 -3.89 14.16 10.94
N GLU A 133 -4.96 13.89 11.67
CA GLU A 133 -5.71 12.64 11.57
C GLU A 133 -6.32 12.42 10.17
N GLU A 134 -6.96 13.44 9.59
CA GLU A 134 -7.48 13.39 8.22
C GLU A 134 -6.37 13.22 7.18
N PHE A 135 -5.21 13.82 7.40
CA PHE A 135 -4.03 13.64 6.53
C PHE A 135 -3.53 12.21 6.57
N LEU A 136 -3.34 11.63 7.76
CA LEU A 136 -2.97 10.24 7.93
C LEU A 136 -4.00 9.29 7.31
N GLN A 137 -5.29 9.52 7.59
CA GLN A 137 -6.37 8.71 7.03
C GLN A 137 -6.35 8.77 5.50
N THR A 138 -6.13 9.95 4.91
CA THR A 138 -6.01 10.07 3.45
C THR A 138 -4.84 9.25 2.90
N ILE A 139 -3.67 9.23 3.56
CA ILE A 139 -2.54 8.41 3.13
C ILE A 139 -2.90 6.92 3.19
N LYS A 140 -3.50 6.47 4.30
CA LYS A 140 -3.97 5.07 4.48
C LYS A 140 -4.93 4.65 3.36
N GLU A 141 -5.92 5.47 3.07
CA GLU A 141 -6.88 5.23 1.96
C GLU A 141 -6.18 5.13 0.59
N ARG A 142 -5.15 5.97 0.32
CA ARG A 142 -4.39 5.89 -0.94
C ARG A 142 -3.60 4.59 -1.03
N ILE A 143 -2.96 4.16 0.05
CA ILE A 143 -2.26 2.88 0.10
C ILE A 143 -3.24 1.72 -0.10
N ALA A 144 -4.34 1.70 0.65
CA ALA A 144 -5.38 0.68 0.53
C ALA A 144 -5.97 0.62 -0.88
N HIS A 145 -6.20 1.78 -1.52
CA HIS A 145 -6.64 1.84 -2.91
C HIS A 145 -5.67 1.17 -3.88
N ILE A 146 -4.36 1.40 -3.74
CA ILE A 146 -3.34 0.82 -4.62
C ILE A 146 -3.30 -0.70 -4.45
N TYR A 147 -3.28 -1.21 -3.20
CA TYR A 147 -3.33 -2.65 -2.95
C TYR A 147 -4.63 -3.28 -3.45
N SER A 148 -5.77 -2.62 -3.27
CA SER A 148 -7.07 -3.10 -3.76
C SER A 148 -7.13 -3.19 -5.28
N ALA A 149 -6.54 -2.23 -5.99
CA ALA A 149 -6.46 -2.27 -7.44
C ALA A 149 -5.65 -3.49 -7.93
N LYS A 150 -4.54 -3.82 -7.25
CA LYS A 150 -3.75 -5.02 -7.51
C LYS A 150 -4.55 -6.27 -7.19
N ALA A 151 -5.20 -6.34 -6.02
CA ALA A 151 -6.06 -7.44 -5.59
C ALA A 151 -7.15 -7.73 -6.62
N TYR A 152 -7.82 -6.69 -7.11
CA TYR A 152 -8.88 -6.83 -8.11
C TYR A 152 -8.40 -7.44 -9.43
N LYS A 153 -7.16 -7.17 -9.88
CA LYS A 153 -6.58 -7.83 -11.07
C LYS A 153 -6.50 -9.34 -10.89
N PHE A 154 -6.05 -9.81 -9.72
CA PHE A 154 -6.00 -11.24 -9.39
C PHE A 154 -7.39 -11.85 -9.23
N PHE A 155 -8.33 -11.13 -8.62
CA PHE A 155 -9.72 -11.56 -8.57
C PHE A 155 -10.30 -11.81 -9.98
N LYS A 156 -10.04 -10.91 -10.92
CA LYS A 156 -10.49 -11.04 -12.32
C LYS A 156 -9.90 -12.25 -13.04
N SER A 157 -8.73 -12.71 -12.65
CA SER A 157 -8.09 -13.93 -13.17
C SER A 157 -8.43 -15.19 -12.38
N ASN A 158 -9.32 -15.11 -11.40
CA ASN A 158 -9.71 -16.18 -10.46
C ASN A 158 -8.54 -16.68 -9.58
N ASP A 159 -7.48 -15.90 -9.43
CA ASP A 159 -6.43 -16.14 -8.45
C ASP A 159 -6.85 -15.53 -7.10
N TYR A 160 -7.76 -16.26 -6.43
CA TYR A 160 -8.37 -15.80 -5.19
C TYR A 160 -7.36 -15.70 -4.03
N GLU A 161 -6.40 -16.60 -3.97
CA GLU A 161 -5.37 -16.62 -2.92
C GLU A 161 -4.52 -15.34 -2.98
N THR A 162 -3.98 -15.03 -4.15
CA THR A 162 -3.19 -13.81 -4.36
C THR A 162 -4.06 -12.56 -4.18
N SER A 163 -5.31 -12.60 -4.62
CA SER A 163 -6.25 -11.50 -4.42
C SER A 163 -6.49 -11.20 -2.94
N LEU A 164 -6.77 -12.22 -2.13
CA LEU A 164 -6.95 -12.07 -0.68
C LEU A 164 -5.69 -11.55 0.02
N LYS A 165 -4.49 -11.98 -0.41
CA LYS A 165 -3.21 -11.44 0.10
C LYS A 165 -3.16 -9.92 -0.05
N TYR A 166 -3.47 -9.39 -1.25
CA TYR A 166 -3.41 -7.95 -1.48
C TYR A 166 -4.57 -7.17 -0.84
N TYR A 167 -5.75 -7.75 -0.74
CA TYR A 167 -6.82 -7.13 0.03
C TYR A 167 -6.49 -7.10 1.53
N GLN A 168 -5.77 -8.09 2.06
CA GLN A 168 -5.29 -8.05 3.45
C GLN A 168 -4.32 -6.89 3.66
N LEU A 169 -3.35 -6.68 2.75
CA LEU A 169 -2.44 -5.53 2.80
C LEU A 169 -3.20 -4.19 2.72
N ALA A 170 -4.31 -4.15 1.99
CA ALA A 170 -5.19 -2.98 1.97
C ALA A 170 -5.86 -2.75 3.34
N LEU A 171 -6.36 -3.79 4.00
CA LEU A 171 -6.93 -3.69 5.36
C LEU A 171 -5.87 -3.38 6.43
N ASP A 172 -4.65 -3.92 6.29
CA ASP A 172 -3.54 -3.58 7.20
C ASP A 172 -3.22 -2.08 7.15
N SER A 173 -3.44 -1.45 5.98
CA SER A 173 -3.24 -0.01 5.78
C SER A 173 -4.45 0.82 6.23
N ASP A 174 -5.66 0.33 6.00
CA ASP A 174 -6.93 1.00 6.31
C ASP A 174 -7.95 -0.02 6.84
N PRO A 175 -7.90 -0.33 8.15
CA PRO A 175 -8.73 -1.40 8.75
C PRO A 175 -10.24 -1.19 8.67
N GLU A 176 -10.69 0.05 8.56
CA GLU A 176 -12.11 0.40 8.46
C GLU A 176 -12.57 0.57 7.00
N ASN A 177 -11.86 -0.06 6.04
CA ASN A 177 -12.22 0.03 4.64
C ASN A 177 -13.35 -0.95 4.29
N LEU A 178 -14.57 -0.47 4.39
CA LEU A 178 -15.80 -1.21 4.09
C LEU A 178 -15.76 -1.90 2.72
N TYR A 179 -15.24 -1.22 1.68
CA TYR A 179 -15.22 -1.77 0.32
C TYR A 179 -14.24 -2.95 0.19
N VAL A 180 -13.13 -2.90 0.93
CA VAL A 180 -12.16 -4.01 0.97
C VAL A 180 -12.76 -5.20 1.70
N LEU A 181 -13.39 -5.00 2.85
CA LEU A 181 -14.08 -6.05 3.61
C LEU A 181 -15.17 -6.71 2.76
N HIS A 182 -16.00 -5.90 2.10
CA HIS A 182 -17.01 -6.43 1.18
C HIS A 182 -16.40 -7.26 0.05
N ALA A 183 -15.32 -6.78 -0.59
CA ALA A 183 -14.65 -7.51 -1.66
C ALA A 183 -14.06 -8.84 -1.20
N MET A 184 -13.46 -8.90 0.00
CA MET A 184 -12.97 -10.15 0.59
C MET A 184 -14.12 -11.12 0.85
N GLY A 185 -15.26 -10.64 1.37
CA GLY A 185 -16.46 -11.44 1.54
C GLY A 185 -16.93 -12.08 0.23
N ILE A 186 -16.97 -11.32 -0.86
CA ILE A 186 -17.32 -11.83 -2.21
C ILE A 186 -16.33 -12.92 -2.67
N ILE A 187 -15.03 -12.77 -2.40
CA ILE A 187 -14.03 -13.78 -2.78
C ILE A 187 -14.25 -15.07 -1.99
N HIS A 188 -14.42 -14.97 -0.67
CA HIS A 188 -14.68 -16.13 0.19
C HIS A 188 -15.99 -16.83 -0.21
N GLU A 189 -17.06 -16.10 -0.53
CA GLU A 189 -18.31 -16.66 -1.06
C GLU A 189 -18.06 -17.45 -2.35
N ARG A 190 -17.28 -16.91 -3.30
CA ARG A 190 -16.95 -17.62 -4.55
C ARG A 190 -16.17 -18.90 -4.30
N ILE A 191 -15.17 -18.87 -3.42
CA ILE A 191 -14.42 -20.07 -3.01
C ILE A 191 -15.39 -21.10 -2.38
N GLY A 192 -16.29 -20.64 -1.52
CA GLY A 192 -17.31 -21.48 -0.89
C GLY A 192 -18.23 -22.17 -1.89
N ILE A 193 -18.66 -21.45 -2.94
CA ILE A 193 -19.49 -21.99 -4.02
C ILE A 193 -18.70 -23.02 -4.85
N GLU A 194 -17.51 -22.67 -5.31
CA GLU A 194 -16.70 -23.50 -6.20
C GLU A 194 -16.23 -24.81 -5.51
N LYS A 195 -15.82 -24.72 -4.25
CA LYS A 195 -15.29 -25.86 -3.49
C LYS A 195 -16.34 -26.56 -2.62
N ARG A 196 -17.56 -26.07 -2.53
CA ARG A 196 -18.62 -26.49 -1.60
C ARG A 196 -18.08 -26.52 -0.15
N ASN A 197 -17.34 -25.48 0.23
CA ASN A 197 -16.63 -25.41 1.49
C ASN A 197 -17.38 -24.51 2.49
N LEU A 198 -17.81 -25.11 3.60
CA LEU A 198 -18.51 -24.40 4.67
C LEU A 198 -17.62 -23.31 5.32
N GLU A 199 -16.34 -23.59 5.54
CA GLU A 199 -15.40 -22.65 6.15
C GLU A 199 -15.30 -21.34 5.33
N SER A 200 -15.17 -21.44 4.01
CA SER A 200 -15.14 -20.25 3.15
C SER A 200 -16.43 -19.44 3.19
N PHE A 201 -17.59 -20.09 3.37
CA PHE A 201 -18.84 -19.34 3.60
C PHE A 201 -18.90 -18.66 4.97
N LEU A 202 -18.30 -19.25 5.99
CA LEU A 202 -18.20 -18.63 7.33
C LEU A 202 -17.25 -17.43 7.29
N ASP A 203 -16.11 -17.54 6.58
CA ASP A 203 -15.20 -16.41 6.35
C ASP A 203 -15.91 -15.27 5.60
N ALA A 204 -16.73 -15.60 4.59
CA ALA A 204 -17.52 -14.61 3.86
C ALA A 204 -18.55 -13.92 4.77
N GLU A 205 -19.24 -14.69 5.61
CA GLU A 205 -20.19 -14.16 6.59
C GLU A 205 -19.52 -13.16 7.54
N GLU A 206 -18.34 -13.52 8.07
CA GLU A 206 -17.54 -12.66 8.95
C GLU A 206 -17.21 -11.34 8.27
N LYS A 207 -16.67 -11.37 7.04
CA LYS A 207 -16.29 -10.14 6.32
C LYS A 207 -17.47 -9.24 5.97
N PHE A 208 -18.64 -9.80 5.67
CA PHE A 208 -19.84 -8.99 5.45
C PHE A 208 -20.38 -8.39 6.76
N ILE A 209 -20.27 -9.09 7.88
CA ILE A 209 -20.62 -8.55 9.19
C ILE A 209 -19.69 -7.39 9.56
N GLU A 210 -18.36 -7.56 9.46
CA GLU A 210 -17.38 -6.48 9.67
C GLU A 210 -17.70 -5.25 8.81
N ALA A 211 -18.02 -5.44 7.52
CA ALA A 211 -18.41 -4.33 6.64
C ALA A 211 -19.70 -3.62 7.15
N LEU A 212 -20.65 -4.36 7.67
CA LEU A 212 -21.90 -3.79 8.20
C LEU A 212 -21.76 -3.19 9.61
N GLU A 213 -20.73 -3.52 10.34
CA GLU A 213 -20.36 -2.81 11.58
C GLU A 213 -19.89 -1.38 11.28
N ILE A 214 -19.20 -1.18 10.12
CA ILE A 214 -18.76 0.14 9.65
C ILE A 214 -19.94 0.94 9.09
N ASP A 215 -20.71 0.35 8.18
CA ASP A 215 -21.93 0.95 7.64
C ASP A 215 -23.10 -0.04 7.62
N PRO A 216 -23.95 0.00 8.65
CA PRO A 216 -25.14 -0.86 8.73
C PRO A 216 -26.13 -0.69 7.56
N THR A 217 -26.01 0.39 6.78
CA THR A 217 -26.91 0.69 5.66
C THR A 217 -26.38 0.23 4.31
N HIS A 218 -25.21 -0.40 4.25
CA HIS A 218 -24.58 -0.86 3.01
C HIS A 218 -25.35 -2.02 2.38
N LYS A 219 -26.19 -1.72 1.42
CA LYS A 219 -27.16 -2.67 0.80
C LYS A 219 -26.50 -3.89 0.18
N ASP A 220 -25.34 -3.71 -0.45
CA ASP A 220 -24.66 -4.81 -1.14
C ASP A 220 -24.14 -5.85 -0.12
N SER A 221 -23.59 -5.39 1.01
CA SER A 221 -23.16 -6.29 2.09
C SER A 221 -24.36 -6.97 2.78
N GLN A 222 -25.47 -6.28 2.96
CA GLN A 222 -26.70 -6.89 3.50
C GLN A 222 -27.20 -8.02 2.60
N ALA A 223 -27.32 -7.78 1.29
CA ALA A 223 -27.77 -8.78 0.34
C ALA A 223 -26.80 -9.98 0.23
N ALA A 224 -25.50 -9.71 0.22
CA ALA A 224 -24.48 -10.75 0.18
C ALA A 224 -24.50 -11.62 1.45
N LEU A 225 -24.64 -11.00 2.62
CA LEU A 225 -24.75 -11.70 3.91
C LEU A 225 -25.96 -12.65 3.91
N GLU A 226 -27.14 -12.20 3.47
CA GLU A 226 -28.32 -13.06 3.36
C GLU A 226 -28.09 -14.27 2.45
N ASN A 227 -27.40 -14.09 1.32
CA ASN A 227 -27.08 -15.18 0.40
C ASN A 227 -26.13 -16.20 1.02
N VAL A 228 -25.06 -15.72 1.67
CA VAL A 228 -24.09 -16.58 2.34
C VAL A 228 -24.76 -17.39 3.47
N GLN A 229 -25.61 -16.79 4.27
CA GLN A 229 -26.35 -17.48 5.35
C GLN A 229 -27.26 -18.58 4.82
N LYS A 230 -27.92 -18.39 3.66
CA LYS A 230 -28.68 -19.44 2.99
C LYS A 230 -27.78 -20.61 2.58
N ASN A 231 -26.60 -20.33 1.99
CA ASN A 231 -25.64 -21.34 1.57
C ASN A 231 -25.08 -22.14 2.77
N ILE A 232 -24.76 -21.45 3.85
CA ILE A 232 -24.32 -22.07 5.13
C ILE A 232 -25.40 -23.05 5.64
N LYS A 233 -26.67 -22.64 5.65
CA LYS A 233 -27.77 -23.48 6.08
C LYS A 233 -27.91 -24.75 5.23
N ILE A 234 -27.87 -24.59 3.89
CA ILE A 234 -27.96 -25.71 2.95
C ILE A 234 -26.82 -26.73 3.16
N LEU A 235 -25.59 -26.25 3.43
CA LEU A 235 -24.44 -27.13 3.64
C LEU A 235 -24.46 -27.84 5.01
N LYS A 236 -25.11 -27.27 6.03
CA LYS A 236 -25.25 -27.89 7.34
C LYS A 236 -26.37 -28.93 7.41
N GLU A 237 -27.34 -28.86 6.50
CA GLU A 237 -28.48 -29.79 6.45
C GLU A 237 -28.24 -31.00 5.53
N ASN A 238 -27.15 -31.03 4.73
CA ASN A 238 -26.73 -32.13 3.85
C ASN A 238 -25.52 -32.88 4.38
#